data_1d19906d5d3636405bdb72ebfac0697d
#
_entry.id   1d19906d5d3636405bdb72ebfac0697d
#
_cell.length_a   1.000
_cell.length_b   1.000
_cell.length_c   1.000
_cell.angle_alpha   90.00
_cell.angle_beta   90.00
_cell.angle_gamma   90.00
#
_symmetry.space_group_name_H-M   'P 1'
#
loop_
_entity.id
_entity.type
_entity.pdbx_description
1 polymer ?
#
loop_
_entity_poly.entity_id
_entity_poly.type
_entity_poly.pdbx_seq_one_letter_code
_entity_poly.pdbx_strand_id
1 'polypeptide(L)'
;MLEKLKLVEARYLEMAERAAQPDFYNDPKAASQLLKEQRQLEPIITAYRSYRRTQAEQEDLRAMLSEGLEPEMKALCQEEFSENKRKLEALEQELKILLLPRDPNDDKSVIMEIRGGVGGEESALFAHSLYRMYTMYAEAKHWTVTLLNYNETELGGVKEADFEIQGAGAYSRLKFESGVHRVQRVPETESGGRVHTSTATVAVLPEMEQAEVDIRPEDLEMQVYRSSGAGGQHINKTSSAVRLIHKPSGIVVACQEERSQVQNREKCMQMLASKLYQIEQARIESAVTSERRSQVGTGMRNERIRTYNFPQGRVTDHRIGLTLYKIDSIMDGALDELIDALVTADQAEKLQSSKDM
;
A
#
# COMPACT_ATOMS: atom_id res chain seq x y z
N MET A 1 -22.45 13.80 -4.26
CA MET A 1 -21.88 13.33 -3.00
C MET A 1 -22.91 12.59 -2.13
N LEU A 2 -23.98 13.23 -1.68
CA LEU A 2 -24.96 12.62 -0.75
C LEU A 2 -25.60 11.32 -1.24
N GLU A 3 -25.92 11.20 -2.53
CA GLU A 3 -26.44 9.96 -3.11
C GLU A 3 -25.44 8.79 -3.03
N LYS A 4 -24.14 9.08 -3.27
CA LYS A 4 -23.09 8.06 -3.08
C LYS A 4 -22.99 7.61 -1.62
N LEU A 5 -23.09 8.54 -0.67
CA LEU A 5 -23.03 8.24 0.76
C LEU A 5 -24.21 7.38 1.23
N LYS A 6 -25.41 7.58 0.70
CA LYS A 6 -26.57 6.71 0.96
C LYS A 6 -26.33 5.26 0.49
N LEU A 7 -25.70 5.09 -0.68
CA LEU A 7 -25.35 3.78 -1.20
C LEU A 7 -24.28 3.08 -0.33
N VAL A 8 -23.29 3.86 0.13
CA VAL A 8 -22.26 3.35 1.04
C VAL A 8 -22.86 2.94 2.39
N GLU A 9 -23.80 3.73 2.94
CA GLU A 9 -24.50 3.36 4.18
C GLU A 9 -25.35 2.10 4.00
N ALA A 10 -26.07 1.97 2.91
CA ALA A 10 -26.85 0.75 2.60
C ALA A 10 -25.92 -0.48 2.52
N ARG A 11 -24.78 -0.35 1.84
CA ARG A 11 -23.78 -1.43 1.75
C ARG A 11 -23.21 -1.80 3.11
N TYR A 12 -22.88 -0.81 3.94
CA TYR A 12 -22.40 -1.04 5.31
C TYR A 12 -23.40 -1.81 6.17
N LEU A 13 -24.68 -1.46 6.09
CA LEU A 13 -25.77 -2.14 6.82
C LEU A 13 -25.95 -3.59 6.33
N GLU A 14 -25.92 -3.82 5.01
CA GLU A 14 -25.95 -5.16 4.42
C GLU A 14 -24.80 -6.04 4.95
N MET A 15 -23.59 -5.47 5.02
CA MET A 15 -22.43 -6.18 5.56
C MET A 15 -22.59 -6.50 7.05
N ALA A 16 -23.14 -5.55 7.83
CA ALA A 16 -23.40 -5.76 9.26
C ALA A 16 -24.45 -6.86 9.48
N GLU A 17 -25.51 -6.89 8.68
CA GLU A 17 -26.52 -7.95 8.71
C GLU A 17 -25.93 -9.31 8.34
N ARG A 18 -25.08 -9.37 7.33
CA ARG A 18 -24.41 -10.61 6.92
C ARG A 18 -23.42 -11.09 7.98
N ALA A 19 -22.67 -10.20 8.62
CA ALA A 19 -21.75 -10.54 9.71
C ALA A 19 -22.47 -11.09 10.96
N ALA A 20 -23.76 -10.77 11.14
CA ALA A 20 -24.59 -11.28 12.24
C ALA A 20 -25.17 -12.68 11.96
N GLN A 21 -25.05 -13.23 10.76
CA GLN A 21 -25.60 -14.55 10.41
C GLN A 21 -24.75 -15.67 11.02
N PRO A 22 -25.36 -16.77 11.50
CA PRO A 22 -24.65 -17.86 12.17
C PRO A 22 -23.63 -18.59 11.28
N ASP A 23 -23.85 -18.60 9.96
CA ASP A 23 -23.02 -19.24 8.95
C ASP A 23 -21.89 -18.36 8.41
N PHE A 24 -21.78 -17.12 8.91
CA PHE A 24 -20.80 -16.14 8.43
C PHE A 24 -19.35 -16.64 8.48
N TYR A 25 -18.97 -17.35 9.52
CA TYR A 25 -17.61 -17.86 9.72
C TYR A 25 -17.33 -19.20 9.06
N ASN A 26 -18.27 -19.77 8.31
CA ASN A 26 -18.04 -21.02 7.57
C ASN A 26 -17.02 -20.86 6.45
N ASP A 27 -16.87 -19.65 5.90
CA ASP A 27 -15.79 -19.28 4.97
C ASP A 27 -14.91 -18.19 5.60
N PRO A 28 -13.78 -18.55 6.22
CA PRO A 28 -12.91 -17.60 6.91
C PRO A 28 -12.30 -16.54 5.99
N LYS A 29 -12.03 -16.87 4.69
CA LYS A 29 -11.48 -15.91 3.73
C LYS A 29 -12.52 -14.85 3.37
N ALA A 30 -13.73 -15.25 3.01
CA ALA A 30 -14.82 -14.32 2.70
C ALA A 30 -15.22 -13.47 3.92
N ALA A 31 -15.26 -14.07 5.11
CA ALA A 31 -15.54 -13.35 6.35
C ALA A 31 -14.48 -12.28 6.66
N SER A 32 -13.20 -12.62 6.55
CA SER A 32 -12.10 -11.69 6.75
C SER A 32 -12.15 -10.52 5.76
N GLN A 33 -12.43 -10.80 4.49
CA GLN A 33 -12.52 -9.78 3.45
C GLN A 33 -13.69 -8.81 3.68
N LEU A 34 -14.86 -9.33 4.07
CA LEU A 34 -16.03 -8.52 4.36
C LEU A 34 -15.84 -7.65 5.61
N LEU A 35 -15.25 -8.19 6.67
CA LEU A 35 -14.92 -7.41 7.88
C LEU A 35 -13.88 -6.31 7.60
N LYS A 36 -12.91 -6.58 6.72
CA LYS A 36 -11.93 -5.59 6.28
C LYS A 36 -12.62 -4.45 5.51
N GLU A 37 -13.52 -4.77 4.57
CA GLU A 37 -14.32 -3.78 3.82
C GLU A 37 -15.20 -2.96 4.77
N GLN A 38 -15.89 -3.60 5.71
CA GLN A 38 -16.72 -2.93 6.71
C GLN A 38 -15.91 -1.94 7.56
N ARG A 39 -14.72 -2.36 8.05
CA ARG A 39 -13.82 -1.51 8.83
C ARG A 39 -13.32 -0.29 8.03
N GLN A 40 -13.11 -0.45 6.73
CA GLN A 40 -12.72 0.67 5.84
C GLN A 40 -13.85 1.69 5.65
N LEU A 41 -15.12 1.24 5.65
CA LEU A 41 -16.28 2.11 5.50
C LEU A 41 -16.71 2.80 6.80
N GLU A 42 -16.33 2.27 7.96
CA GLU A 42 -16.74 2.77 9.29
C GLU A 42 -16.46 4.28 9.49
N PRO A 43 -15.26 4.83 9.16
CA PRO A 43 -15.02 6.26 9.30
C PRO A 43 -15.94 7.11 8.42
N ILE A 44 -16.23 6.64 7.19
CA ILE A 44 -17.13 7.33 6.25
C ILE A 44 -18.54 7.39 6.83
N ILE A 45 -19.04 6.27 7.38
CA ILE A 45 -20.36 6.17 7.96
C ILE A 45 -20.48 7.03 9.22
N THR A 46 -19.46 7.03 10.05
CA THR A 46 -19.43 7.86 11.28
C THR A 46 -19.51 9.35 10.94
N ALA A 47 -18.69 9.82 10.02
CA ALA A 47 -18.72 11.21 9.56
C ALA A 47 -20.05 11.55 8.87
N TYR A 48 -20.61 10.63 8.07
CA TYR A 48 -21.90 10.85 7.39
C TYR A 48 -23.07 10.94 8.36
N ARG A 49 -23.11 10.07 9.38
CA ARG A 49 -24.14 10.12 10.42
C ARG A 49 -24.04 11.41 11.24
N SER A 50 -22.82 11.84 11.57
CA SER A 50 -22.60 13.13 12.24
C SER A 50 -23.08 14.30 11.37
N TYR A 51 -22.78 14.28 10.07
CA TYR A 51 -23.25 15.29 9.12
C TYR A 51 -24.77 15.35 9.08
N ARG A 52 -25.45 14.22 8.94
CA ARG A 52 -26.93 14.15 8.91
C ARG A 52 -27.56 14.66 10.21
N ARG A 53 -26.96 14.30 11.35
CA ARG A 53 -27.44 14.76 12.66
C ARG A 53 -27.31 16.27 12.79
N THR A 54 -26.14 16.84 12.50
CA THR A 54 -25.90 18.28 12.57
C THR A 54 -26.77 19.04 11.54
N GLN A 55 -27.05 18.45 10.37
CA GLN A 55 -27.96 19.02 9.40
C GLN A 55 -29.38 19.09 9.94
N ALA A 56 -29.89 18.03 10.57
CA ALA A 56 -31.21 18.04 11.18
C ALA A 56 -31.30 19.07 12.31
N GLU A 57 -30.30 19.12 13.18
CA GLU A 57 -30.20 20.14 14.25
C GLU A 57 -30.19 21.57 13.67
N GLN A 58 -29.55 21.81 12.53
CA GLN A 58 -29.54 23.11 11.87
C GLN A 58 -30.91 23.46 11.28
N GLU A 59 -31.64 22.49 10.72
CA GLU A 59 -33.00 22.67 10.20
C GLU A 59 -33.97 23.02 11.34
N ASP A 60 -33.87 22.33 12.47
CA ASP A 60 -34.67 22.61 13.67
C ASP A 60 -34.41 24.03 14.20
N LEU A 61 -33.13 24.41 14.35
CA LEU A 61 -32.76 25.78 14.78
C LEU A 61 -33.28 26.84 13.80
N ARG A 62 -33.27 26.55 12.49
CA ARG A 62 -33.83 27.45 11.48
C ARG A 62 -35.34 27.62 11.61
N ALA A 63 -36.05 26.53 11.92
CA ALA A 63 -37.49 26.59 12.18
C ALA A 63 -37.76 27.42 13.46
N MET A 64 -37.05 27.17 14.53
CA MET A 64 -37.18 27.92 15.81
C MET A 64 -36.92 29.43 15.61
N LEU A 65 -35.88 29.79 14.82
CA LEU A 65 -35.56 31.20 14.53
C LEU A 65 -36.68 31.91 13.73
N SER A 66 -37.55 31.17 13.01
CA SER A 66 -38.65 31.69 12.26
C SER A 66 -39.93 31.91 13.12
N GLU A 67 -40.03 31.29 14.31
CA GLU A 67 -41.21 31.31 15.18
C GLU A 67 -41.29 32.47 16.18
N GLY A 68 -40.42 33.48 16.12
CA GLY A 68 -40.55 34.66 16.96
C GLY A 68 -40.13 34.46 18.41
N LEU A 69 -38.89 34.07 18.64
CA LEU A 69 -38.28 33.86 19.96
C LEU A 69 -38.00 35.16 20.72
N GLU A 70 -37.94 35.05 22.05
CA GLU A 70 -37.44 36.12 22.90
C GLU A 70 -35.99 36.52 22.56
N PRO A 71 -35.58 37.79 22.78
CA PRO A 71 -34.27 38.28 22.32
C PRO A 71 -33.07 37.44 22.79
N GLU A 72 -33.08 36.96 24.05
CA GLU A 72 -32.00 36.15 24.61
C GLU A 72 -31.95 34.77 23.96
N MET A 73 -33.10 34.09 23.82
CA MET A 73 -33.18 32.79 23.17
C MET A 73 -32.81 32.86 21.67
N LYS A 74 -33.18 33.98 21.01
CA LYS A 74 -32.81 34.20 19.61
C LYS A 74 -31.32 34.35 19.43
N ALA A 75 -30.62 35.05 20.37
CA ALA A 75 -29.17 35.20 20.31
C ALA A 75 -28.47 33.82 20.47
N LEU A 76 -28.93 32.99 21.42
CA LEU A 76 -28.40 31.64 21.62
C LEU A 76 -28.60 30.73 20.40
N CYS A 77 -29.81 30.70 19.84
CA CYS A 77 -30.08 29.96 18.60
C CYS A 77 -29.26 30.46 17.41
N GLN A 78 -28.96 31.77 17.32
CA GLN A 78 -28.10 32.28 16.25
C GLN A 78 -26.64 31.86 16.44
N GLU A 79 -26.15 31.81 17.66
CA GLU A 79 -24.80 31.30 17.97
C GLU A 79 -24.68 29.80 17.60
N GLU A 80 -25.59 28.98 18.09
CA GLU A 80 -25.65 27.55 17.75
C GLU A 80 -25.79 27.29 16.25
N PHE A 81 -26.63 28.07 15.57
CA PHE A 81 -26.79 27.99 14.10
C PHE A 81 -25.47 28.28 13.37
N SER A 82 -24.72 29.30 13.84
CA SER A 82 -23.42 29.65 13.25
C SER A 82 -22.36 28.60 13.53
N GLU A 83 -22.39 27.97 14.70
CA GLU A 83 -21.50 26.87 15.07
C GLU A 83 -21.80 25.59 14.25
N ASN A 84 -23.10 25.21 14.13
CA ASN A 84 -23.51 24.08 13.33
C ASN A 84 -23.18 24.27 11.84
N LYS A 85 -23.27 25.48 11.32
CA LYS A 85 -22.82 25.79 9.95
C LYS A 85 -21.34 25.51 9.76
N ARG A 86 -20.48 25.92 10.70
CA ARG A 86 -19.03 25.63 10.65
C ARG A 86 -18.75 24.13 10.75
N LYS A 87 -19.47 23.43 11.64
CA LYS A 87 -19.37 21.95 11.77
C LYS A 87 -19.76 21.24 10.46
N LEU A 88 -20.85 21.68 9.81
CA LEU A 88 -21.26 21.11 8.54
C LEU A 88 -20.25 21.33 7.42
N GLU A 89 -19.67 22.53 7.34
CA GLU A 89 -18.61 22.83 6.37
C GLU A 89 -17.36 21.96 6.61
N ALA A 90 -16.96 21.76 7.86
CA ALA A 90 -15.84 20.87 8.23
C ALA A 90 -16.13 19.41 7.88
N LEU A 91 -17.31 18.89 8.27
CA LEU A 91 -17.73 17.51 7.96
C LEU A 91 -17.88 17.28 6.45
N GLU A 92 -18.31 18.28 5.70
CA GLU A 92 -18.38 18.17 4.24
C GLU A 92 -16.98 18.02 3.62
N GLN A 93 -16.00 18.77 4.10
CA GLN A 93 -14.61 18.60 3.64
C GLN A 93 -14.02 17.24 4.06
N GLU A 94 -14.26 16.82 5.30
CA GLU A 94 -13.84 15.50 5.78
C GLU A 94 -14.43 14.38 4.93
N LEU A 95 -15.74 14.42 4.64
CA LEU A 95 -16.41 13.45 3.78
C LEU A 95 -15.86 13.44 2.35
N LYS A 96 -15.50 14.59 1.80
CA LYS A 96 -14.84 14.68 0.47
C LYS A 96 -13.50 13.93 0.49
N ILE A 97 -12.72 14.09 1.55
CA ILE A 97 -11.42 13.41 1.72
C ILE A 97 -11.63 11.90 1.91
N LEU A 98 -12.56 11.50 2.77
CA LEU A 98 -12.86 10.09 3.04
C LEU A 98 -13.41 9.32 1.83
N LEU A 99 -14.05 10.03 0.88
CA LEU A 99 -14.57 9.46 -0.37
C LEU A 99 -13.52 9.38 -1.49
N LEU A 100 -12.31 9.90 -1.29
CA LEU A 100 -11.23 9.72 -2.25
C LEU A 100 -10.88 8.24 -2.40
N PRO A 101 -10.52 7.80 -3.61
CA PRO A 101 -10.08 6.43 -3.80
C PRO A 101 -8.85 6.16 -2.94
N ARG A 102 -8.97 5.20 -2.03
CA ARG A 102 -7.85 4.72 -1.21
C ARG A 102 -7.01 3.74 -2.02
N ASP A 103 -5.73 3.77 -1.79
CA ASP A 103 -4.84 2.73 -2.31
C ASP A 103 -5.14 1.41 -1.58
N PRO A 104 -5.41 0.30 -2.29
CA PRO A 104 -5.68 -0.99 -1.67
C PRO A 104 -4.51 -1.51 -0.83
N ASN A 105 -3.32 -0.96 -1.03
CA ASN A 105 -2.12 -1.32 -0.28
C ASN A 105 -1.92 -0.50 1.00
N ASP A 106 -2.72 0.55 1.25
CA ASP A 106 -2.52 1.47 2.38
C ASP A 106 -2.51 0.78 3.76
N ASP A 107 -3.22 -0.34 3.91
CA ASP A 107 -3.28 -1.12 5.15
C ASP A 107 -2.17 -2.18 5.28
N LYS A 108 -1.36 -2.38 4.24
CA LYS A 108 -0.31 -3.42 4.22
C LYS A 108 0.94 -2.99 4.98
N SER A 109 1.73 -3.98 5.37
CA SER A 109 3.12 -3.81 5.75
C SER A 109 3.92 -3.31 4.56
N VAL A 110 5.09 -2.77 4.81
CA VAL A 110 5.95 -2.18 3.78
C VAL A 110 7.33 -2.81 3.80
N ILE A 111 7.85 -3.07 2.61
CA ILE A 111 9.25 -3.43 2.40
C ILE A 111 9.96 -2.18 1.89
N MET A 112 10.98 -1.75 2.61
CA MET A 112 11.84 -0.63 2.24
C MET A 112 13.19 -1.14 1.79
N GLU A 113 13.66 -0.64 0.65
CA GLU A 113 14.98 -0.92 0.12
C GLU A 113 15.76 0.40 0.01
N ILE A 114 16.88 0.49 0.70
CA ILE A 114 17.75 1.66 0.66
C ILE A 114 19.07 1.28 0.01
N ARG A 115 19.50 2.04 -0.98
CA ARG A 115 20.78 1.81 -1.67
C ARG A 115 21.57 3.10 -1.76
N GLY A 116 22.89 3.00 -1.52
CA GLY A 116 23.80 4.08 -1.83
C GLY A 116 23.78 4.40 -3.33
N GLY A 117 23.65 5.69 -3.66
CA GLY A 117 23.64 6.18 -5.05
C GLY A 117 24.98 6.79 -5.46
N VAL A 118 24.94 8.01 -6.02
CA VAL A 118 26.14 8.74 -6.42
C VAL A 118 26.81 9.36 -5.21
N GLY A 119 28.07 9.04 -4.96
CA GLY A 119 28.85 9.64 -3.87
C GLY A 119 29.88 8.72 -3.23
N GLY A 120 30.02 7.48 -3.72
CA GLY A 120 30.96 6.51 -3.16
C GLY A 120 30.63 6.17 -1.72
N GLU A 121 31.62 6.14 -0.83
CA GLU A 121 31.46 5.76 0.58
C GLU A 121 30.49 6.68 1.33
N GLU A 122 30.49 7.99 1.00
CA GLU A 122 29.58 8.95 1.61
C GLU A 122 28.08 8.63 1.31
N SER A 123 27.81 8.08 0.11
CA SER A 123 26.45 7.63 -0.20
C SER A 123 26.01 6.43 0.63
N ALA A 124 26.95 5.53 0.97
CA ALA A 124 26.69 4.39 1.85
C ALA A 124 26.49 4.83 3.31
N LEU A 125 27.29 5.78 3.80
CA LEU A 125 27.08 6.39 5.13
C LEU A 125 25.73 7.12 5.22
N PHE A 126 25.33 7.79 4.14
CA PHE A 126 24.02 8.43 4.11
C PHE A 126 22.87 7.41 4.05
N ALA A 127 23.02 6.32 3.30
CA ALA A 127 22.05 5.22 3.28
C ALA A 127 21.87 4.61 4.69
N HIS A 128 22.96 4.43 5.44
CA HIS A 128 22.89 4.02 6.85
C HIS A 128 22.12 5.04 7.72
N SER A 129 22.38 6.33 7.51
CA SER A 129 21.64 7.40 8.24
C SER A 129 20.14 7.38 7.95
N LEU A 130 19.75 7.12 6.69
CA LEU A 130 18.33 6.96 6.32
C LEU A 130 17.70 5.71 6.92
N TYR A 131 18.41 4.58 6.90
CA TYR A 131 17.96 3.35 7.54
C TYR A 131 17.66 3.57 9.04
N ARG A 132 18.61 4.20 9.76
CA ARG A 132 18.41 4.58 11.16
C ARG A 132 17.20 5.50 11.35
N MET A 133 17.05 6.51 10.53
CA MET A 133 15.93 7.46 10.57
C MET A 133 14.57 6.75 10.45
N TYR A 134 14.42 5.84 9.48
CA TYR A 134 13.17 5.09 9.30
C TYR A 134 12.92 4.07 10.41
N THR A 135 13.97 3.44 10.93
CA THR A 135 13.84 2.54 12.09
C THR A 135 13.33 3.29 13.31
N MET A 136 13.90 4.46 13.63
CA MET A 136 13.45 5.29 14.74
C MET A 136 12.03 5.81 14.55
N TYR A 137 11.65 6.16 13.31
CA TYR A 137 10.27 6.54 13.00
C TYR A 137 9.30 5.38 13.24
N ALA A 138 9.64 4.18 12.78
CA ALA A 138 8.84 2.98 12.97
C ALA A 138 8.68 2.64 14.47
N GLU A 139 9.74 2.72 15.25
CA GLU A 139 9.71 2.53 16.71
C GLU A 139 8.78 3.55 17.40
N ALA A 140 8.86 4.83 17.00
CA ALA A 140 7.98 5.88 17.53
C ALA A 140 6.50 5.63 17.20
N LYS A 141 6.21 4.92 16.10
CA LYS A 141 4.85 4.50 15.71
C LYS A 141 4.44 3.14 16.27
N HIS A 142 5.28 2.50 17.08
CA HIS A 142 5.09 1.15 17.61
C HIS A 142 4.94 0.09 16.49
N TRP A 143 5.64 0.29 15.36
CA TRP A 143 5.73 -0.68 14.30
C TRP A 143 6.94 -1.59 14.50
N THR A 144 6.83 -2.83 14.04
CA THR A 144 7.92 -3.80 14.12
C THR A 144 8.81 -3.70 12.88
N VAL A 145 10.11 -3.60 13.07
CA VAL A 145 11.09 -3.60 11.98
C VAL A 145 11.82 -4.93 11.94
N THR A 146 11.81 -5.58 10.78
CA THR A 146 12.53 -6.84 10.52
C THR A 146 13.54 -6.62 9.41
N LEU A 147 14.81 -6.83 9.70
CA LEU A 147 15.88 -6.72 8.73
C LEU A 147 15.90 -7.96 7.82
N LEU A 148 15.83 -7.76 6.52
CA LEU A 148 15.83 -8.82 5.50
C LEU A 148 17.22 -9.01 4.89
N ASN A 149 17.87 -7.89 4.51
CA ASN A 149 19.20 -7.88 3.93
C ASN A 149 19.98 -6.64 4.38
N TYR A 150 21.26 -6.79 4.64
CA TYR A 150 22.10 -5.66 5.07
C TYR A 150 23.54 -5.87 4.59
N ASN A 151 23.96 -5.01 3.67
CA ASN A 151 25.29 -5.06 3.09
C ASN A 151 26.11 -3.84 3.55
N GLU A 152 26.89 -4.05 4.61
CA GLU A 152 27.69 -3.01 5.24
C GLU A 152 29.01 -2.76 4.48
N THR A 153 29.53 -1.53 4.58
CA THR A 153 30.86 -1.16 4.09
C THR A 153 31.88 -1.18 5.23
N GLU A 154 33.16 -1.19 4.91
CA GLU A 154 34.26 -1.19 5.89
C GLU A 154 34.24 0.04 6.83
N LEU A 155 33.63 1.15 6.42
CA LEU A 155 33.54 2.39 7.18
C LEU A 155 32.18 2.57 7.89
N GLY A 156 31.38 1.50 8.04
CA GLY A 156 30.09 1.53 8.72
C GLY A 156 28.95 2.14 7.88
N GLY A 157 29.18 2.33 6.59
CA GLY A 157 28.12 2.68 5.65
C GLY A 157 27.34 1.45 5.18
N VAL A 158 26.27 1.64 4.43
CA VAL A 158 25.43 0.58 3.90
C VAL A 158 25.29 0.72 2.39
N LYS A 159 25.75 -0.28 1.65
CA LYS A 159 25.53 -0.34 0.19
C LYS A 159 24.06 -0.61 -0.14
N GLU A 160 23.47 -1.51 0.62
CA GLU A 160 22.09 -1.94 0.46
C GLU A 160 21.52 -2.39 1.81
N ALA A 161 20.36 -1.91 2.17
CA ALA A 161 19.58 -2.37 3.31
C ALA A 161 18.12 -2.60 2.87
N ASP A 162 17.65 -3.84 3.00
CA ASP A 162 16.28 -4.22 2.76
C ASP A 162 15.66 -4.63 4.10
N PHE A 163 14.56 -4.03 4.46
CA PHE A 163 13.88 -4.28 5.73
C PHE A 163 12.37 -4.12 5.60
N GLU A 164 11.68 -4.87 6.39
CA GLU A 164 10.22 -4.85 6.47
C GLU A 164 9.78 -4.04 7.69
N ILE A 165 8.78 -3.20 7.50
CA ILE A 165 8.10 -2.48 8.59
C ILE A 165 6.66 -2.98 8.66
N GLN A 166 6.34 -3.68 9.74
CA GLN A 166 5.02 -4.24 10.00
C GLN A 166 4.23 -3.35 10.94
N GLY A 167 3.09 -2.88 10.50
CA GLY A 167 2.20 -2.06 11.30
C GLY A 167 1.01 -1.52 10.51
N ALA A 168 -0.09 -1.25 11.19
CA ALA A 168 -1.29 -0.72 10.55
C ALA A 168 -1.01 0.65 9.91
N GLY A 169 -1.25 0.76 8.60
CA GLY A 169 -1.04 2.00 7.86
C GLY A 169 0.43 2.34 7.57
N ALA A 170 1.37 1.42 7.76
CA ALA A 170 2.79 1.67 7.51
C ALA A 170 3.03 2.08 6.05
N TYR A 171 2.48 1.34 5.09
CA TYR A 171 2.60 1.68 3.68
C TYR A 171 1.97 3.04 3.34
N SER A 172 0.80 3.36 3.88
CA SER A 172 0.10 4.64 3.61
C SER A 172 0.93 5.87 3.96
N ARG A 173 1.79 5.76 4.98
CA ARG A 173 2.68 6.83 5.44
C ARG A 173 4.00 6.84 4.67
N LEU A 174 4.61 5.67 4.52
CA LEU A 174 5.97 5.54 3.98
C LEU A 174 6.03 5.55 2.45
N LYS A 175 4.93 5.31 1.73
CA LYS A 175 4.88 5.36 0.25
C LYS A 175 5.40 6.68 -0.33
N PHE A 176 5.31 7.77 0.41
CA PHE A 176 5.82 9.09 0.02
C PHE A 176 7.34 9.23 0.19
N GLU A 177 8.01 8.26 0.79
CA GLU A 177 9.46 8.27 0.98
C GLU A 177 10.23 7.65 -0.20
N SER A 178 9.52 7.08 -1.17
CA SER A 178 10.13 6.49 -2.36
C SER A 178 10.76 7.55 -3.27
N GLY A 179 12.00 7.30 -3.70
CA GLY A 179 12.71 8.17 -4.63
C GLY A 179 14.17 8.39 -4.27
N VAL A 180 14.74 9.45 -4.85
CA VAL A 180 16.16 9.82 -4.64
C VAL A 180 16.28 10.87 -3.54
N HIS A 181 16.97 10.51 -2.47
CA HIS A 181 17.31 11.41 -1.36
C HIS A 181 18.72 11.97 -1.59
N ARG A 182 18.88 13.27 -1.41
CA ARG A 182 20.15 13.95 -1.58
C ARG A 182 20.66 14.54 -0.28
N VAL A 183 21.91 14.27 0.07
CA VAL A 183 22.58 14.86 1.23
C VAL A 183 23.62 15.89 0.78
N GLN A 184 23.76 16.94 1.57
CA GLN A 184 24.81 17.94 1.49
C GLN A 184 25.41 18.09 2.89
N ARG A 185 26.60 17.51 3.08
CA ARG A 185 27.36 17.61 4.33
C ARG A 185 28.86 17.48 4.05
N VAL A 186 29.70 17.81 5.02
CA VAL A 186 31.09 17.46 5.01
C VAL A 186 31.18 15.98 5.45
N PRO A 187 31.64 15.07 4.60
CA PRO A 187 31.77 13.66 4.99
C PRO A 187 32.78 13.48 6.12
N GLU A 188 32.61 12.46 6.93
CA GLU A 188 33.62 12.06 7.95
C GLU A 188 34.95 11.64 7.31
N THR A 189 34.92 11.21 6.06
CA THR A 189 36.08 10.81 5.26
C THR A 189 36.80 11.99 4.57
N GLU A 190 36.28 13.23 4.68
CA GLU A 190 36.83 14.40 4.01
C GLU A 190 37.69 15.23 4.96
N SER A 191 39.01 15.24 4.72
CA SER A 191 39.98 16.01 5.53
C SER A 191 40.01 17.50 5.22
N GLY A 192 39.52 17.92 4.04
CA GLY A 192 39.58 19.32 3.57
C GLY A 192 38.37 20.18 3.92
N GLY A 193 37.40 19.65 4.68
CA GLY A 193 36.22 20.38 5.11
C GLY A 193 35.26 20.78 3.96
N ARG A 194 35.34 20.15 2.80
CA ARG A 194 34.51 20.46 1.64
C ARG A 194 33.14 19.82 1.76
N VAL A 195 32.10 20.56 1.45
CA VAL A 195 30.74 20.02 1.39
C VAL A 195 30.59 19.14 0.15
N HIS A 196 30.30 17.86 0.37
CA HIS A 196 29.98 16.92 -0.69
C HIS A 196 28.47 16.82 -0.89
N THR A 197 28.08 16.43 -2.10
CA THR A 197 26.69 16.14 -2.44
C THR A 197 26.59 14.69 -2.87
N SER A 198 25.92 13.88 -2.06
CA SER A 198 25.72 12.45 -2.31
C SER A 198 24.24 12.12 -2.37
N THR A 199 23.92 10.96 -2.92
CA THR A 199 22.54 10.49 -3.04
C THR A 199 22.40 9.07 -2.51
N ALA A 200 21.22 8.77 -1.96
CA ALA A 200 20.76 7.42 -1.71
C ALA A 200 19.36 7.26 -2.32
N THR A 201 19.04 6.07 -2.75
CA THR A 201 17.73 5.74 -3.31
C THR A 201 16.93 4.93 -2.31
N VAL A 202 15.66 5.23 -2.21
CA VAL A 202 14.70 4.53 -1.36
C VAL A 202 13.59 3.99 -2.24
N ALA A 203 13.39 2.68 -2.23
CA ALA A 203 12.20 2.06 -2.79
C ALA A 203 11.26 1.65 -1.65
N VAL A 204 9.98 1.84 -1.85
CA VAL A 204 8.93 1.54 -0.88
C VAL A 204 7.89 0.68 -1.57
N LEU A 205 7.84 -0.60 -1.19
CA LEU A 205 7.00 -1.61 -1.82
C LEU A 205 6.01 -2.15 -0.79
N PRO A 206 4.74 -2.37 -1.17
CA PRO A 206 3.81 -3.04 -0.29
C PRO A 206 4.21 -4.51 -0.12
N GLU A 207 4.00 -5.07 1.06
CA GLU A 207 4.13 -6.50 1.27
C GLU A 207 3.22 -7.26 0.30
N MET A 208 3.79 -8.20 -0.45
CA MET A 208 3.05 -8.98 -1.44
C MET A 208 2.56 -10.29 -0.83
N GLU A 209 1.31 -10.60 -1.07
CA GLU A 209 0.76 -11.91 -0.74
C GLU A 209 1.40 -12.99 -1.63
N GLN A 210 1.61 -14.17 -1.08
CA GLN A 210 2.14 -15.28 -1.85
C GLN A 210 1.18 -15.62 -3.00
N ALA A 211 1.75 -15.98 -4.14
CA ALA A 211 0.96 -16.41 -5.29
C ALA A 211 0.10 -17.63 -4.91
N GLU A 212 -1.20 -17.46 -4.87
CA GLU A 212 -2.15 -18.57 -4.74
C GLU A 212 -2.63 -18.95 -6.13
N VAL A 213 -2.53 -20.24 -6.47
CA VAL A 213 -3.05 -20.78 -7.72
C VAL A 213 -4.28 -21.63 -7.41
N ASP A 214 -5.44 -21.13 -7.79
CA ASP A 214 -6.69 -21.90 -7.76
C ASP A 214 -6.95 -22.53 -9.12
N ILE A 215 -6.97 -23.86 -9.17
CA ILE A 215 -7.23 -24.62 -10.40
C ILE A 215 -8.66 -25.18 -10.33
N ARG A 216 -9.57 -24.55 -11.05
CA ARG A 216 -10.96 -25.02 -11.12
C ARG A 216 -11.09 -26.18 -12.09
N PRO A 217 -11.85 -27.25 -11.74
CA PRO A 217 -12.06 -28.39 -12.62
C PRO A 217 -12.67 -28.00 -13.98
N GLU A 218 -13.51 -26.98 -14.04
CA GLU A 218 -14.17 -26.46 -15.25
C GLU A 218 -13.21 -25.81 -16.26
N ASP A 219 -12.08 -25.32 -15.76
CA ASP A 219 -11.02 -24.70 -16.57
C ASP A 219 -10.06 -25.72 -17.17
N LEU A 220 -10.25 -27.00 -16.86
CA LEU A 220 -9.41 -28.08 -17.34
C LEU A 220 -10.08 -28.86 -18.46
N GLU A 221 -9.31 -29.13 -19.50
CA GLU A 221 -9.63 -30.12 -20.51
C GLU A 221 -8.66 -31.30 -20.36
N MET A 222 -9.20 -32.51 -20.13
CA MET A 222 -8.42 -33.71 -19.97
C MET A 222 -8.54 -34.56 -21.22
N GLN A 223 -7.40 -34.90 -21.81
CA GLN A 223 -7.29 -35.82 -22.95
C GLN A 223 -6.50 -37.05 -22.51
N VAL A 224 -7.04 -38.23 -22.86
CA VAL A 224 -6.39 -39.52 -22.58
C VAL A 224 -5.94 -40.14 -23.89
N TYR A 225 -4.71 -40.60 -23.91
CA TYR A 225 -4.13 -41.19 -25.11
C TYR A 225 -3.22 -42.40 -24.78
N ARG A 226 -2.79 -43.13 -25.80
CA ARG A 226 -1.87 -44.25 -25.62
C ARG A 226 -0.45 -43.72 -25.45
N SER A 227 0.27 -44.28 -24.49
CA SER A 227 1.68 -43.93 -24.27
C SER A 227 2.51 -44.29 -25.48
N SER A 228 3.49 -43.46 -25.82
CA SER A 228 4.48 -43.73 -26.88
C SER A 228 5.81 -44.14 -26.26
N GLY A 229 6.45 -45.18 -26.76
CA GLY A 229 7.76 -45.64 -26.33
C GLY A 229 8.01 -47.11 -26.48
N ALA A 230 9.22 -47.56 -26.21
CA ALA A 230 9.59 -48.98 -26.22
C ALA A 230 8.94 -49.69 -25.02
N GLY A 231 7.97 -50.56 -25.24
CA GLY A 231 7.26 -51.28 -24.20
C GLY A 231 6.42 -52.43 -24.69
N GLY A 232 5.98 -53.29 -23.77
CA GLY A 232 5.19 -54.48 -24.04
C GLY A 232 3.70 -54.21 -24.33
N GLN A 233 2.86 -55.25 -24.31
CA GLN A 233 1.44 -55.18 -24.66
C GLN A 233 0.63 -54.13 -23.89
N HIS A 234 1.03 -53.75 -22.69
CA HIS A 234 0.33 -52.76 -21.85
C HIS A 234 0.38 -51.36 -22.47
N ILE A 235 1.54 -50.93 -22.97
CA ILE A 235 1.76 -49.61 -23.56
C ILE A 235 0.94 -49.43 -24.84
N ASN A 236 0.82 -50.52 -25.62
CA ASN A 236 0.15 -50.50 -26.93
C ASN A 236 -1.38 -50.65 -26.85
N LYS A 237 -1.91 -51.22 -25.76
CA LYS A 237 -3.35 -51.49 -25.61
C LYS A 237 -4.09 -50.57 -24.68
N THR A 238 -3.42 -49.99 -23.66
CA THR A 238 -4.07 -49.22 -22.61
C THR A 238 -3.81 -47.71 -22.79
N SER A 239 -4.87 -46.90 -22.77
CA SER A 239 -4.75 -45.43 -22.80
C SER A 239 -4.50 -44.92 -21.39
N SER A 240 -3.25 -44.97 -20.92
CA SER A 240 -2.83 -44.54 -19.59
C SER A 240 -2.20 -43.16 -19.57
N ALA A 241 -1.75 -42.66 -20.71
CA ALA A 241 -1.18 -41.31 -20.80
C ALA A 241 -2.28 -40.23 -20.68
N VAL A 242 -1.98 -39.17 -19.92
CA VAL A 242 -2.89 -38.05 -19.66
C VAL A 242 -2.26 -36.76 -20.14
N ARG A 243 -3.06 -35.94 -20.81
CA ARG A 243 -2.75 -34.56 -21.15
C ARG A 243 -3.82 -33.67 -20.50
N LEU A 244 -3.37 -32.65 -19.79
CA LEU A 244 -4.24 -31.62 -19.27
C LEU A 244 -3.96 -30.29 -19.99
N ILE A 245 -5.02 -29.62 -20.38
CA ILE A 245 -4.99 -28.31 -21.01
C ILE A 245 -5.73 -27.35 -20.07
N HIS A 246 -5.06 -26.34 -19.61
CA HIS A 246 -5.69 -25.28 -18.83
C HIS A 246 -6.21 -24.20 -19.79
N LYS A 247 -7.52 -24.14 -19.98
CA LYS A 247 -8.19 -23.29 -20.98
C LYS A 247 -7.84 -21.81 -20.88
N PRO A 248 -7.86 -21.18 -19.65
CA PRO A 248 -7.59 -19.76 -19.53
C PRO A 248 -6.16 -19.35 -19.89
N SER A 249 -5.15 -20.19 -19.53
CA SER A 249 -3.74 -19.87 -19.80
C SER A 249 -3.18 -20.53 -21.06
N GLY A 250 -3.90 -21.49 -21.64
CA GLY A 250 -3.43 -22.29 -22.78
C GLY A 250 -2.29 -23.26 -22.45
N ILE A 251 -1.93 -23.43 -21.17
CA ILE A 251 -0.84 -24.32 -20.76
C ILE A 251 -1.25 -25.76 -20.96
N VAL A 252 -0.35 -26.52 -21.60
CA VAL A 252 -0.52 -27.94 -21.80
C VAL A 252 0.54 -28.71 -21.03
N VAL A 253 0.12 -29.69 -20.26
CA VAL A 253 0.99 -30.64 -19.56
C VAL A 253 0.58 -32.05 -19.92
N ALA A 254 1.55 -32.97 -20.05
CA ALA A 254 1.30 -34.36 -20.35
C ALA A 254 2.20 -35.27 -19.50
N CYS A 255 1.66 -36.37 -19.03
CA CYS A 255 2.38 -37.38 -18.28
C CYS A 255 2.01 -38.77 -18.78
N GLN A 256 3.05 -39.62 -18.97
CA GLN A 256 2.92 -41.02 -19.41
C GLN A 256 3.86 -41.97 -18.67
N GLU A 257 4.36 -41.52 -17.49
CA GLU A 257 5.40 -42.25 -16.75
C GLU A 257 4.85 -43.47 -16.01
N GLU A 258 3.62 -43.34 -15.53
CA GLU A 258 3.00 -44.40 -14.73
C GLU A 258 2.11 -45.29 -15.57
N ARG A 259 1.90 -46.53 -15.06
CA ARG A 259 0.97 -47.48 -15.68
C ARG A 259 -0.51 -47.15 -15.44
N SER A 260 -0.78 -46.38 -14.38
CA SER A 260 -2.13 -45.98 -13.97
C SER A 260 -2.48 -44.60 -14.54
N GLN A 261 -3.63 -44.52 -15.22
CA GLN A 261 -4.20 -43.26 -15.69
C GLN A 261 -4.42 -42.27 -14.53
N VAL A 262 -4.85 -42.76 -13.34
CA VAL A 262 -5.11 -41.93 -12.17
C VAL A 262 -3.81 -41.26 -11.68
N GLN A 263 -2.73 -42.05 -11.57
CA GLN A 263 -1.42 -41.51 -11.17
C GLN A 263 -0.86 -40.51 -12.18
N ASN A 264 -1.01 -40.78 -13.48
CA ASN A 264 -0.61 -39.80 -14.51
C ASN A 264 -1.43 -38.52 -14.45
N ARG A 265 -2.73 -38.59 -14.12
CA ARG A 265 -3.59 -37.44 -13.92
C ARG A 265 -3.11 -36.62 -12.72
N GLU A 266 -2.82 -37.24 -11.59
CA GLU A 266 -2.30 -36.55 -10.37
C GLU A 266 -0.97 -35.87 -10.66
N LYS A 267 -0.03 -36.55 -11.32
CA LYS A 267 1.23 -35.95 -11.76
C LYS A 267 1.01 -34.76 -12.71
N CYS A 268 0.12 -34.89 -13.69
CA CYS A 268 -0.24 -33.76 -14.55
C CYS A 268 -0.81 -32.59 -13.79
N MET A 269 -1.65 -32.81 -12.79
CA MET A 269 -2.19 -31.74 -11.92
C MET A 269 -1.07 -31.03 -11.13
N GLN A 270 -0.14 -31.80 -10.57
CA GLN A 270 1.02 -31.22 -9.85
C GLN A 270 1.92 -30.41 -10.79
N MET A 271 2.20 -30.93 -11.99
CA MET A 271 2.98 -30.24 -13.02
C MET A 271 2.30 -28.96 -13.50
N LEU A 272 0.97 -28.99 -13.66
CA LEU A 272 0.17 -27.82 -14.04
C LEU A 272 0.19 -26.76 -12.94
N ALA A 273 -0.05 -27.16 -11.69
CA ALA A 273 0.01 -26.28 -10.53
C ALA A 273 1.38 -25.59 -10.41
N SER A 274 2.46 -26.37 -10.55
CA SER A 274 3.83 -25.81 -10.51
C SER A 274 4.09 -24.81 -11.64
N LYS A 275 3.63 -25.09 -12.86
CA LYS A 275 3.80 -24.15 -13.98
C LYS A 275 2.98 -22.88 -13.82
N LEU A 276 1.73 -22.99 -13.38
CA LEU A 276 0.88 -21.83 -13.12
C LEU A 276 1.47 -20.97 -11.99
N TYR A 277 1.95 -21.59 -10.92
CA TYR A 277 2.64 -20.91 -9.84
C TYR A 277 3.87 -20.14 -10.31
N GLN A 278 4.72 -20.77 -11.14
CA GLN A 278 5.91 -20.10 -11.70
C GLN A 278 5.54 -18.89 -12.56
N ILE A 279 4.49 -18.98 -13.36
CA ILE A 279 4.03 -17.86 -14.20
C ILE A 279 3.49 -16.72 -13.35
N GLU A 280 2.69 -17.03 -12.34
CA GLU A 280 2.14 -16.00 -11.45
C GLU A 280 3.23 -15.35 -10.62
N GLN A 281 4.19 -16.13 -10.13
CA GLN A 281 5.36 -15.58 -9.42
C GLN A 281 6.18 -14.67 -10.34
N ALA A 282 6.47 -15.08 -11.57
CA ALA A 282 7.19 -14.24 -12.52
C ALA A 282 6.42 -12.94 -12.86
N ARG A 283 5.09 -12.99 -12.91
CA ARG A 283 4.23 -11.83 -13.12
C ARG A 283 4.35 -10.83 -11.95
N ILE A 284 4.29 -11.35 -10.72
CA ILE A 284 4.44 -10.56 -9.49
C ILE A 284 5.84 -9.93 -9.44
N GLU A 285 6.88 -10.71 -9.65
CA GLU A 285 8.28 -10.22 -9.65
C GLU A 285 8.52 -9.14 -10.73
N SER A 286 7.92 -9.31 -11.91
CA SER A 286 7.99 -8.32 -12.99
C SER A 286 7.31 -7.02 -12.60
N ALA A 287 6.12 -7.08 -11.98
CA ALA A 287 5.39 -5.92 -11.50
C ALA A 287 6.19 -5.16 -10.43
N VAL A 288 6.70 -5.87 -9.42
CA VAL A 288 7.55 -5.32 -8.35
C VAL A 288 8.81 -4.67 -8.93
N THR A 289 9.47 -5.34 -9.89
CA THR A 289 10.68 -4.81 -10.52
C THR A 289 10.40 -3.53 -11.31
N SER A 290 9.26 -3.49 -12.01
CA SER A 290 8.82 -2.30 -12.75
C SER A 290 8.52 -1.14 -11.81
N GLU A 291 7.81 -1.40 -10.73
CA GLU A 291 7.49 -0.40 -9.71
C GLU A 291 8.75 0.14 -9.03
N ARG A 292 9.66 -0.75 -8.58
CA ARG A 292 10.96 -0.37 -8.04
C ARG A 292 11.73 0.55 -8.99
N ARG A 293 11.78 0.22 -10.28
CA ARG A 293 12.48 1.04 -11.29
C ARG A 293 11.84 2.42 -11.45
N SER A 294 10.52 2.51 -11.41
CA SER A 294 9.82 3.80 -11.52
C SER A 294 10.08 4.70 -10.32
N GLN A 295 10.19 4.12 -9.12
CA GLN A 295 10.47 4.85 -7.89
C GLN A 295 11.92 5.35 -7.78
N VAL A 296 12.89 4.51 -8.14
CA VAL A 296 14.32 4.78 -7.95
C VAL A 296 14.93 5.60 -9.11
N GLY A 297 14.35 5.49 -10.31
CA GLY A 297 14.88 6.17 -11.51
C GLY A 297 16.34 5.77 -11.80
N THR A 298 17.20 6.74 -12.10
CA THR A 298 18.64 6.55 -12.33
C THR A 298 19.49 6.77 -11.07
N GLY A 299 18.91 7.25 -9.98
CA GLY A 299 19.61 7.61 -8.74
C GLY A 299 20.49 8.86 -8.84
N MET A 300 20.36 9.60 -9.92
CA MET A 300 21.17 10.81 -10.14
C MET A 300 20.72 11.97 -9.27
N ARG A 301 21.63 12.92 -9.01
CA ARG A 301 21.42 14.10 -8.14
C ARG A 301 20.29 15.03 -8.59
N ASN A 302 19.93 15.04 -9.86
CA ASN A 302 18.85 15.86 -10.42
C ASN A 302 17.44 15.27 -10.15
N GLU A 303 17.32 13.97 -9.94
CA GLU A 303 16.04 13.28 -9.69
C GLU A 303 15.57 13.34 -8.21
N ARG A 304 16.28 14.12 -7.42
CA ARG A 304 16.01 14.23 -5.98
C ARG A 304 14.56 14.59 -5.66
N ILE A 305 13.96 13.85 -4.76
CA ILE A 305 12.68 14.22 -4.13
C ILE A 305 12.93 15.11 -2.91
N ARG A 306 14.02 14.85 -2.16
CA ARG A 306 14.31 15.56 -0.91
C ARG A 306 15.81 15.86 -0.77
N THR A 307 16.13 17.01 -0.16
CA THR A 307 17.52 17.41 0.14
C THR A 307 17.70 17.64 1.63
N TYR A 308 18.70 16.97 2.19
CA TYR A 308 19.16 17.10 3.57
C TYR A 308 20.41 17.96 3.57
N ASN A 309 20.31 19.20 4.03
CA ASN A 309 21.42 20.16 4.06
C ASN A 309 21.88 20.37 5.50
N PHE A 310 22.93 19.66 5.90
CA PHE A 310 23.46 19.70 7.25
C PHE A 310 24.08 21.05 7.61
N PRO A 311 24.93 21.70 6.75
CA PRO A 311 25.46 23.03 7.05
C PRO A 311 24.40 24.09 7.34
N GLN A 312 23.21 23.97 6.75
CA GLN A 312 22.10 24.89 6.96
C GLN A 312 21.03 24.37 7.93
N GLY A 313 21.20 23.18 8.50
CA GLY A 313 20.25 22.57 9.44
C GLY A 313 18.86 22.33 8.87
N ARG A 314 18.72 22.21 7.53
CA ARG A 314 17.41 22.15 6.87
C ARG A 314 17.20 20.91 6.01
N VAL A 315 15.94 20.50 5.93
CA VAL A 315 15.44 19.48 4.98
C VAL A 315 14.43 20.15 4.06
N THR A 316 14.58 19.94 2.75
CA THR A 316 13.67 20.49 1.74
C THR A 316 13.08 19.36 0.92
N ASP A 317 11.75 19.21 0.92
CA ASP A 317 11.03 18.35 -0.02
C ASP A 317 10.67 19.15 -1.27
N HIS A 318 11.22 18.70 -2.42
CA HIS A 318 11.09 19.44 -3.67
C HIS A 318 9.76 19.24 -4.38
N ARG A 319 9.01 18.19 -4.03
CA ARG A 319 7.69 17.89 -4.62
C ARG A 319 6.64 18.93 -4.24
N ILE A 320 6.70 19.38 -2.97
CA ILE A 320 5.75 20.34 -2.40
C ILE A 320 6.40 21.69 -2.02
N GLY A 321 7.72 21.84 -2.26
CA GLY A 321 8.46 23.05 -1.90
C GLY A 321 8.59 23.33 -0.39
N LEU A 322 8.32 22.34 0.46
CA LEU A 322 8.38 22.48 1.92
C LEU A 322 9.83 22.45 2.40
N THR A 323 10.18 23.41 3.26
CA THR A 323 11.51 23.48 3.91
C THR A 323 11.33 23.55 5.43
N LEU A 324 11.97 22.62 6.14
CA LEU A 324 11.97 22.54 7.61
C LEU A 324 13.41 22.70 8.12
N TYR A 325 13.60 23.55 9.14
CA TYR A 325 14.89 23.80 9.79
C TYR A 325 15.05 22.96 11.06
N LYS A 326 14.88 21.64 10.92
CA LYS A 326 14.86 20.66 12.02
C LYS A 326 15.57 19.36 11.60
N ILE A 327 16.72 19.48 10.91
CA ILE A 327 17.38 18.30 10.31
C ILE A 327 17.68 17.21 11.33
N ASP A 328 18.17 17.57 12.53
CA ASP A 328 18.54 16.60 13.57
C ASP A 328 17.32 15.82 14.05
N SER A 329 16.21 16.51 14.34
CA SER A 329 14.97 15.86 14.74
C SER A 329 14.42 14.92 13.65
N ILE A 330 14.51 15.34 12.37
CA ILE A 330 14.08 14.53 11.23
C ILE A 330 14.95 13.28 11.11
N MET A 331 16.28 13.41 11.22
CA MET A 331 17.21 12.29 11.20
C MET A 331 17.05 11.35 12.41
N ASP A 332 16.46 11.83 13.50
CA ASP A 332 16.06 11.04 14.66
C ASP A 332 14.62 10.51 14.58
N GLY A 333 13.99 10.55 13.39
CA GLY A 333 12.71 9.89 13.12
C GLY A 333 11.47 10.79 13.22
N ALA A 334 11.59 12.11 13.44
CA ALA A 334 10.43 13.01 13.46
C ALA A 334 9.95 13.36 12.04
N LEU A 335 9.35 12.39 11.34
CA LEU A 335 8.93 12.53 9.94
C LEU A 335 7.48 13.00 9.78
N ASP A 336 6.67 13.06 10.84
CA ASP A 336 5.23 13.30 10.72
C ASP A 336 4.90 14.60 9.98
N GLU A 337 5.56 15.71 10.31
CA GLU A 337 5.30 17.01 9.67
C GLU A 337 5.54 16.98 8.15
N LEU A 338 6.57 16.25 7.69
CA LEU A 338 6.86 16.06 6.27
C LEU A 338 5.82 15.16 5.59
N ILE A 339 5.51 14.03 6.22
CA ILE A 339 4.58 13.05 5.68
C ILE A 339 3.17 13.61 5.64
N ASP A 340 2.72 14.30 6.69
CA ASP A 340 1.38 14.90 6.75
C ASP A 340 1.21 16.00 5.68
N ALA A 341 2.23 16.78 5.42
CA ALA A 341 2.22 17.76 4.34
C ALA A 341 2.11 17.09 2.96
N LEU A 342 2.82 15.97 2.75
CA LEU A 342 2.74 15.19 1.50
C LEU A 342 1.38 14.50 1.33
N VAL A 343 0.83 13.92 2.39
CA VAL A 343 -0.53 13.36 2.40
C VAL A 343 -1.56 14.43 2.03
N THR A 344 -1.46 15.62 2.63
CA THR A 344 -2.35 16.74 2.34
C THR A 344 -2.25 17.20 0.88
N ALA A 345 -1.04 17.25 0.33
CA ALA A 345 -0.82 17.62 -1.07
C ALA A 345 -1.41 16.57 -2.03
N ASP A 346 -1.20 15.27 -1.78
CA ASP A 346 -1.78 14.16 -2.55
C ASP A 346 -3.32 14.18 -2.53
N GLN A 347 -3.90 14.42 -1.34
CA GLN A 347 -5.36 14.56 -1.21
C GLN A 347 -5.89 15.76 -1.99
N ALA A 348 -5.19 16.90 -1.97
CA ALA A 348 -5.58 18.09 -2.72
C ALA A 348 -5.53 17.84 -4.24
N GLU A 349 -4.50 17.15 -4.73
CA GLU A 349 -4.36 16.78 -6.14
C GLU A 349 -5.49 15.81 -6.57
N LYS A 350 -5.79 14.79 -5.76
CA LYS A 350 -6.90 13.86 -6.01
C LYS A 350 -8.27 14.55 -6.01
N LEU A 351 -8.47 15.53 -5.13
CA LEU A 351 -9.71 16.33 -5.11
C LEU A 351 -9.84 17.21 -6.34
N GLN A 352 -8.75 17.76 -6.88
CA GLN A 352 -8.77 18.53 -8.12
C GLN A 352 -9.10 17.63 -9.32
N SER A 353 -8.41 16.51 -9.48
CA SER A 353 -8.64 15.57 -10.57
C SER A 353 -10.05 14.96 -10.54
N SER A 354 -10.66 14.80 -9.36
CA SER A 354 -12.04 14.32 -9.24
C SER A 354 -13.11 15.37 -9.60
N LYS A 355 -12.75 16.66 -9.71
CA LYS A 355 -13.67 17.71 -10.18
C LYS A 355 -13.67 17.87 -11.69
N ASP A 356 -12.60 17.41 -12.34
CA ASP A 356 -12.42 17.52 -13.79
C ASP A 356 -13.00 16.30 -14.55
N MET A 357 -13.53 15.29 -13.83
CA MET A 357 -14.31 14.16 -14.35
C MET A 357 -15.80 14.36 -14.10
#